data_41cb1855ab3a3df9ab79f917b6cc40f8
#
_entry.id   41cb1855ab3a3df9ab79f917b6cc40f8
#
_cell.length_a   1.000
_cell.length_b   1.000
_cell.length_c   1.000
_cell.angle_alpha   90.00
_cell.angle_beta   90.00
_cell.angle_gamma   90.00
#
_symmetry.space_group_name_H-M   'P 1'
#
loop_
_entity.id
_entity.type
_entity.pdbx_description
1 polymer ?
#
loop_
_entity_poly.entity_id
_entity_poly.type
_entity_poly.pdbx_seq_one_letter_code
_entity_poly.pdbx_strand_id
1 'polypeptide(L)'
;MSHSKDAAATGSNFLRQIIERDLADGTYAGRRFAGTPGDASHHAGAPLDPARVRTRFPPEPNGYLHIGHAKSITLNFGLAQEYGGICHLRFDDTNPEKEEQEYVDAIVDAVHWLGFDWHAPEPGRPGETTSHLYFASDYFDFMYRAAEALVLAGKAYVDEQSPDEMRASRGDFAAPGRNSPCRDRTPAENLARLREMKEGKLADGAATLRARIDMASPNINLRDPALYRIKRATHHNTGDRWCIYPMYTYAHPIEDALENITHSICTLEFEDQRPFYDWLLDSLCELGLLAQPRPHQYEFARLNVSYVVTSKRKLRQLVDERIVDGWDDPRMPTIAGLRRRGYTPESIRLLCERAGTSKAGGWTDYASLEIALRDDLDPKAPRAMAVLDPVRLVLTNWAETFDSAAHRERCQAPVHPQHAELGTRELCLGPELWIERDDFAEVPAKGFFRLYPGNRVRLKYAYVVECTGGEKDADGKVTRVLATIVADTKSGTPGADAVKVKGTLTWLAVDDALAAELRLYDRLFVDAQPDTGGKDFKASLNPASKQVVSGFVERSLGAARAGDRFQFERHGYFVADLVDHGPGRTVFNRTATLRDTWSR
;
A
#
# COMPACT_ATOMS: atom_id res chain seq x y z
N MET A 1 -3.05 37.01 0.79
CA MET A 1 -1.87 36.81 -0.07
C MET A 1 -1.50 35.35 0.05
N SER A 2 -1.80 34.56 -0.97
CA SER A 2 -1.60 33.13 -0.99
C SER A 2 -0.13 32.83 -1.28
N HIS A 3 0.55 32.17 -0.38
CA HIS A 3 1.82 31.54 -0.68
C HIS A 3 1.55 30.28 -1.51
N SER A 4 1.81 30.38 -2.81
CA SER A 4 1.99 29.18 -3.64
C SER A 4 3.26 28.48 -3.14
N LYS A 5 3.09 27.32 -2.48
CA LYS A 5 4.20 26.40 -2.28
C LYS A 5 4.63 25.93 -3.66
N ASP A 6 5.87 26.19 -4.01
CA ASP A 6 6.53 25.60 -5.16
C ASP A 6 6.35 24.09 -5.12
N ALA A 7 5.54 23.58 -6.06
CA ALA A 7 5.50 22.18 -6.35
C ALA A 7 6.89 21.82 -6.87
N ALA A 8 7.65 21.02 -6.10
CA ALA A 8 8.88 20.45 -6.58
C ALA A 8 8.60 19.80 -7.94
N ALA A 9 9.32 20.22 -8.98
CA ALA A 9 9.12 19.74 -10.33
C ALA A 9 9.25 18.22 -10.32
N THR A 10 8.12 17.52 -10.39
CA THR A 10 8.07 16.07 -10.50
C THR A 10 8.82 15.70 -11.78
N GLY A 11 9.88 14.86 -11.65
CA GLY A 11 10.72 14.49 -12.79
C GLY A 11 9.88 13.94 -13.94
N SER A 12 10.13 14.37 -15.18
CA SER A 12 9.45 13.87 -16.37
C SER A 12 9.67 12.36 -16.51
N ASN A 13 8.63 11.63 -16.87
CA ASN A 13 8.72 10.21 -17.23
C ASN A 13 7.96 9.97 -18.54
N PHE A 14 8.13 8.79 -19.13
CA PHE A 14 7.59 8.49 -20.46
C PHE A 14 6.05 8.60 -20.52
N LEU A 15 5.31 8.31 -19.43
CA LEU A 15 3.84 8.46 -19.40
C LEU A 15 3.44 9.92 -19.42
N ARG A 16 4.12 10.79 -18.66
CA ARG A 16 3.91 12.23 -18.72
C ARG A 16 4.17 12.78 -20.13
N GLN A 17 5.28 12.36 -20.75
CA GLN A 17 5.61 12.76 -22.12
C GLN A 17 4.53 12.34 -23.13
N ILE A 18 3.95 11.15 -22.98
CA ILE A 18 2.84 10.67 -23.81
C ILE A 18 1.61 11.53 -23.60
N ILE A 19 1.19 11.75 -22.35
CA ILE A 19 0.02 12.56 -22.02
C ILE A 19 0.20 14.01 -22.54
N GLU A 20 1.34 14.61 -22.30
CA GLU A 20 1.66 15.98 -22.75
C GLU A 20 1.61 16.11 -24.28
N ARG A 21 2.16 15.14 -25.00
CA ARG A 21 2.07 15.08 -26.45
C ARG A 21 0.62 14.95 -26.91
N ASP A 22 -0.14 14.01 -26.37
CA ASP A 22 -1.53 13.75 -26.78
C ASP A 22 -2.44 14.95 -26.44
N LEU A 23 -2.13 15.70 -25.38
CA LEU A 23 -2.80 16.96 -25.06
C LEU A 23 -2.42 18.08 -26.04
N ALA A 24 -1.16 18.16 -26.47
CA ALA A 24 -0.69 19.15 -27.43
C ALA A 24 -1.24 18.89 -28.84
N ASP A 25 -1.29 17.63 -29.24
CA ASP A 25 -1.83 17.18 -30.54
C ASP A 25 -3.36 17.19 -30.59
N GLY A 26 -4.03 17.34 -29.44
CA GLY A 26 -5.48 17.30 -29.34
C GLY A 26 -6.06 15.91 -29.64
N THR A 27 -5.31 14.84 -29.42
CA THR A 27 -5.68 13.45 -29.74
C THR A 27 -7.07 13.08 -29.25
N TYR A 28 -7.44 13.52 -28.06
CA TYR A 28 -8.73 13.24 -27.42
C TYR A 28 -9.67 14.46 -27.36
N ALA A 29 -9.35 15.58 -28.00
CA ALA A 29 -10.12 16.83 -27.88
C ALA A 29 -11.56 16.74 -28.44
N GLY A 30 -11.80 15.85 -29.40
CA GLY A 30 -13.10 15.66 -30.02
C GLY A 30 -14.03 14.68 -29.28
N ARG A 31 -13.60 14.08 -28.16
CA ARG A 31 -14.42 13.11 -27.42
C ARG A 31 -15.65 13.76 -26.82
N ARG A 32 -16.74 13.00 -26.82
CA ARG A 32 -18.01 13.36 -26.19
C ARG A 32 -18.30 12.42 -25.04
N PHE A 33 -18.90 12.94 -23.97
CA PHE A 33 -19.27 12.15 -22.81
C PHE A 33 -20.65 12.54 -22.29
N ALA A 34 -21.54 11.57 -22.18
CA ALA A 34 -22.94 11.78 -21.77
C ALA A 34 -23.13 11.84 -20.25
N GLY A 35 -22.04 11.90 -19.45
CA GLY A 35 -22.10 11.88 -17.99
C GLY A 35 -22.02 10.48 -17.38
N THR A 36 -22.33 9.45 -18.13
CA THR A 36 -22.27 8.03 -17.74
C THR A 36 -21.57 7.20 -18.81
N PRO A 37 -20.98 6.04 -18.48
CA PRO A 37 -20.41 5.10 -19.44
C PRO A 37 -21.45 4.63 -20.46
N GLY A 38 -21.02 4.39 -21.70
CA GLY A 38 -21.90 3.92 -22.75
C GLY A 38 -21.21 3.74 -24.11
N ASP A 39 -21.99 3.25 -25.09
CA ASP A 39 -21.51 3.00 -26.44
C ASP A 39 -21.45 4.26 -27.31
N ALA A 40 -21.05 4.10 -28.58
CA ALA A 40 -20.94 5.21 -29.52
C ALA A 40 -22.26 6.00 -29.68
N SER A 41 -23.40 5.31 -29.66
CA SER A 41 -24.71 5.93 -29.80
C SER A 41 -25.11 6.74 -28.56
N HIS A 42 -24.73 6.27 -27.39
CA HIS A 42 -24.93 6.97 -26.10
C HIS A 42 -24.21 8.32 -26.07
N HIS A 43 -23.00 8.36 -26.58
CA HIS A 43 -22.18 9.59 -26.56
C HIS A 43 -22.39 10.50 -27.76
N ALA A 44 -23.02 10.07 -28.83
CA ALA A 44 -23.10 10.77 -30.13
C ALA A 44 -23.62 12.22 -30.03
N GLY A 45 -24.65 12.48 -29.22
CA GLY A 45 -25.26 13.78 -29.01
C GLY A 45 -24.73 14.56 -27.78
N ALA A 46 -23.81 13.98 -27.03
CA ALA A 46 -23.34 14.54 -25.77
C ALA A 46 -22.40 15.75 -25.99
N PRO A 47 -22.19 16.61 -24.97
CA PRO A 47 -21.16 17.65 -25.00
C PRO A 47 -19.75 17.04 -25.10
N LEU A 48 -18.78 17.87 -25.44
CA LEU A 48 -17.37 17.47 -25.36
C LEU A 48 -17.03 17.07 -23.91
N ASP A 49 -16.22 16.03 -23.78
CA ASP A 49 -15.76 15.57 -22.47
C ASP A 49 -14.92 16.64 -21.77
N PRO A 50 -15.34 17.14 -20.59
CA PRO A 50 -14.57 18.14 -19.86
C PRO A 50 -13.25 17.59 -19.28
N ALA A 51 -13.17 16.27 -19.05
CA ALA A 51 -11.97 15.63 -18.55
C ALA A 51 -10.97 15.39 -19.70
N ARG A 52 -9.88 16.14 -19.66
CA ARG A 52 -8.83 16.04 -20.70
C ARG A 52 -8.08 14.71 -20.68
N VAL A 53 -7.96 14.12 -19.48
CA VAL A 53 -7.32 12.82 -19.21
C VAL A 53 -8.26 11.97 -18.38
N ARG A 54 -8.53 10.74 -18.83
CA ARG A 54 -9.21 9.72 -18.04
C ARG A 54 -8.34 8.50 -17.92
N THR A 55 -8.07 8.11 -16.68
CA THR A 55 -7.37 6.87 -16.32
C THR A 55 -8.28 5.99 -15.49
N ARG A 56 -7.83 4.81 -15.13
CA ARG A 56 -8.57 3.93 -14.21
C ARG A 56 -7.62 3.05 -13.39
N PHE A 57 -8.06 2.70 -12.20
CA PHE A 57 -7.49 1.65 -11.39
C PHE A 57 -8.51 0.50 -11.33
N PRO A 58 -8.24 -0.66 -12.01
CA PRO A 58 -9.21 -1.75 -12.14
C PRO A 58 -8.82 -2.98 -11.31
N PRO A 59 -8.96 -2.95 -9.96
CA PRO A 59 -8.63 -4.12 -9.14
C PRO A 59 -9.68 -5.22 -9.27
N GLU A 60 -9.22 -6.48 -9.29
CA GLU A 60 -10.08 -7.65 -9.06
C GLU A 60 -10.41 -7.74 -7.56
N PRO A 61 -11.72 -7.81 -7.14
CA PRO A 61 -12.11 -7.82 -5.73
C PRO A 61 -11.96 -9.22 -5.09
N ASN A 62 -10.74 -9.75 -5.09
CA ASN A 62 -10.40 -11.10 -4.65
C ASN A 62 -9.30 -11.15 -3.57
N GLY A 63 -9.03 -10.03 -2.91
CA GLY A 63 -8.05 -9.93 -1.82
C GLY A 63 -7.68 -8.49 -1.47
N TYR A 64 -6.99 -8.34 -0.34
CA TYR A 64 -6.48 -7.05 0.11
C TYR A 64 -5.39 -6.50 -0.80
N LEU A 65 -5.39 -5.18 -0.99
CA LEU A 65 -4.35 -4.48 -1.74
C LEU A 65 -3.02 -4.48 -0.95
N HIS A 66 -1.91 -4.53 -1.68
CA HIS A 66 -0.56 -4.49 -1.14
C HIS A 66 0.26 -3.34 -1.74
N ILE A 67 1.49 -3.16 -1.26
CA ILE A 67 2.41 -2.08 -1.68
C ILE A 67 2.60 -1.97 -3.21
N GLY A 68 2.55 -3.10 -3.93
CA GLY A 68 2.61 -3.09 -5.40
C GLY A 68 1.42 -2.37 -6.04
N HIS A 69 0.21 -2.53 -5.48
CA HIS A 69 -0.98 -1.83 -5.95
C HIS A 69 -0.92 -0.32 -5.62
N ALA A 70 -0.28 0.06 -4.51
CA ALA A 70 -0.12 1.47 -4.14
C ALA A 70 0.58 2.26 -5.24
N LYS A 71 1.57 1.67 -5.94
CA LYS A 71 2.23 2.31 -7.10
C LYS A 71 1.24 2.53 -8.25
N SER A 72 0.42 1.53 -8.57
CA SER A 72 -0.59 1.65 -9.65
C SER A 72 -1.64 2.71 -9.31
N ILE A 73 -2.12 2.74 -8.05
CA ILE A 73 -3.06 3.75 -7.57
C ILE A 73 -2.44 5.15 -7.67
N THR A 74 -1.25 5.34 -7.08
CA THR A 74 -0.56 6.64 -7.08
C THR A 74 -0.30 7.14 -8.50
N LEU A 75 0.03 6.24 -9.43
CA LEU A 75 0.30 6.61 -10.81
C LEU A 75 -0.98 6.99 -11.56
N ASN A 76 -2.02 6.16 -11.52
CA ASN A 76 -3.26 6.41 -12.26
C ASN A 76 -4.01 7.63 -11.73
N PHE A 77 -4.24 7.70 -10.42
CA PHE A 77 -4.92 8.84 -9.79
C PHE A 77 -4.05 10.11 -9.85
N GLY A 78 -2.74 9.98 -9.59
CA GLY A 78 -1.82 11.12 -9.61
C GLY A 78 -1.72 11.76 -11.00
N LEU A 79 -1.58 10.98 -12.07
CA LEU A 79 -1.56 11.52 -13.44
C LEU A 79 -2.89 12.18 -13.80
N ALA A 80 -4.02 11.58 -13.47
CA ALA A 80 -5.32 12.19 -13.70
C ALA A 80 -5.42 13.56 -13.00
N GLN A 81 -5.07 13.64 -11.73
CA GLN A 81 -5.09 14.89 -10.96
C GLN A 81 -4.12 15.95 -11.53
N GLU A 82 -2.89 15.53 -11.88
CA GLU A 82 -1.85 16.41 -12.42
C GLU A 82 -2.28 17.12 -13.70
N TYR A 83 -3.01 16.41 -14.57
CA TYR A 83 -3.47 16.95 -15.87
C TYR A 83 -4.95 17.41 -15.87
N GLY A 84 -5.55 17.60 -14.70
CA GLY A 84 -6.94 18.09 -14.56
C GLY A 84 -7.97 17.12 -15.13
N GLY A 85 -7.72 15.82 -14.97
CA GLY A 85 -8.55 14.72 -15.42
C GLY A 85 -9.24 13.98 -14.28
N ILE A 86 -9.72 12.79 -14.58
CA ILE A 86 -10.47 11.92 -13.67
C ILE A 86 -9.86 10.52 -13.71
N CYS A 87 -9.70 9.90 -12.54
CA CYS A 87 -9.37 8.47 -12.45
C CYS A 87 -10.59 7.69 -11.98
N HIS A 88 -10.98 6.66 -12.71
CA HIS A 88 -12.07 5.77 -12.32
C HIS A 88 -11.57 4.67 -11.38
N LEU A 89 -12.39 4.28 -10.41
CA LEU A 89 -12.24 3.02 -9.69
C LEU A 89 -13.19 2.00 -10.33
N ARG A 90 -12.64 0.96 -10.97
CA ARG A 90 -13.45 -0.06 -11.63
C ARG A 90 -13.11 -1.44 -11.10
N PHE A 91 -14.06 -2.11 -10.50
CA PHE A 91 -13.88 -3.49 -10.06
C PHE A 91 -13.99 -4.44 -11.26
N ASP A 92 -12.93 -5.22 -11.50
CA ASP A 92 -12.95 -6.32 -12.45
C ASP A 92 -13.59 -7.54 -11.78
N ASP A 93 -14.92 -7.59 -11.86
CA ASP A 93 -15.76 -8.66 -11.33
C ASP A 93 -16.20 -9.64 -12.44
N THR A 94 -15.30 -9.98 -13.36
CA THR A 94 -15.56 -10.94 -14.46
C THR A 94 -15.53 -12.40 -14.02
N ASN A 95 -15.07 -12.70 -12.80
CA ASN A 95 -14.92 -14.05 -12.28
C ASN A 95 -15.83 -14.34 -11.07
N PRO A 96 -17.01 -14.95 -11.26
CA PRO A 96 -18.04 -15.08 -10.22
C PRO A 96 -17.64 -15.93 -8.99
N GLU A 97 -16.54 -16.68 -9.04
CA GLU A 97 -16.15 -17.60 -7.95
C GLU A 97 -15.24 -17.00 -6.89
N LYS A 98 -14.72 -15.79 -7.08
CA LYS A 98 -13.62 -15.27 -6.27
C LYS A 98 -13.90 -13.92 -5.62
N GLU A 99 -15.05 -13.36 -5.84
CA GLU A 99 -15.37 -11.98 -5.51
C GLU A 99 -16.19 -11.91 -4.24
N GLU A 100 -15.71 -11.13 -3.28
CA GLU A 100 -16.31 -10.98 -1.95
C GLU A 100 -16.46 -9.50 -1.62
N GLN A 101 -17.60 -9.11 -1.03
CA GLN A 101 -17.88 -7.72 -0.64
C GLN A 101 -16.82 -7.16 0.32
N GLU A 102 -16.27 -8.00 1.20
CA GLU A 102 -15.18 -7.60 2.11
C GLU A 102 -13.99 -6.98 1.35
N TYR A 103 -13.64 -7.57 0.19
CA TYR A 103 -12.51 -7.07 -0.59
C TYR A 103 -12.85 -5.78 -1.34
N VAL A 104 -14.10 -5.62 -1.80
CA VAL A 104 -14.57 -4.35 -2.36
C VAL A 104 -14.41 -3.23 -1.34
N ASP A 105 -14.92 -3.43 -0.11
CA ASP A 105 -14.87 -2.45 0.97
C ASP A 105 -13.42 -2.13 1.38
N ALA A 106 -12.56 -3.15 1.48
CA ALA A 106 -11.15 -2.98 1.79
C ALA A 106 -10.37 -2.22 0.71
N ILE A 107 -10.71 -2.41 -0.57
CA ILE A 107 -10.10 -1.69 -1.70
C ILE A 107 -10.52 -0.24 -1.70
N VAL A 108 -11.81 0.04 -1.50
CA VAL A 108 -12.36 1.40 -1.36
C VAL A 108 -11.65 2.15 -0.21
N ASP A 109 -11.58 1.55 0.97
CA ASP A 109 -10.88 2.14 2.13
C ASP A 109 -9.39 2.39 1.83
N ALA A 110 -8.72 1.48 1.16
CA ALA A 110 -7.30 1.62 0.81
C ALA A 110 -7.03 2.77 -0.16
N VAL A 111 -7.88 2.97 -1.17
CA VAL A 111 -7.76 4.10 -2.13
C VAL A 111 -7.99 5.43 -1.43
N HIS A 112 -9.03 5.54 -0.60
CA HIS A 112 -9.29 6.73 0.20
C HIS A 112 -8.17 7.00 1.21
N TRP A 113 -7.69 5.98 1.90
CA TRP A 113 -6.57 6.13 2.83
C TRP A 113 -5.30 6.64 2.14
N LEU A 114 -5.03 6.23 0.89
CA LEU A 114 -3.92 6.76 0.11
C LEU A 114 -4.13 8.23 -0.33
N GLY A 115 -5.29 8.82 -0.03
CA GLY A 115 -5.61 10.23 -0.32
C GLY A 115 -6.17 10.44 -1.72
N PHE A 116 -6.75 9.42 -2.33
CA PHE A 116 -7.35 9.48 -3.65
C PHE A 116 -8.87 9.28 -3.60
N ASP A 117 -9.56 9.83 -4.59
CA ASP A 117 -11.00 9.75 -4.75
C ASP A 117 -11.35 9.69 -6.25
N TRP A 118 -12.43 8.97 -6.56
CA TRP A 118 -13.00 8.83 -7.91
C TRP A 118 -14.25 9.70 -8.12
N HIS A 119 -14.59 10.56 -7.16
CA HIS A 119 -15.65 11.55 -7.34
C HIS A 119 -15.11 12.77 -8.09
N ALA A 120 -15.87 13.23 -9.07
CA ALA A 120 -15.55 14.43 -9.83
C ALA A 120 -16.67 15.46 -9.74
N PRO A 121 -16.37 16.78 -9.78
CA PRO A 121 -17.38 17.82 -9.85
C PRO A 121 -18.30 17.63 -11.07
N GLU A 122 -19.62 17.75 -10.87
CA GLU A 122 -20.57 17.63 -11.96
C GLU A 122 -20.60 18.95 -12.79
N PRO A 123 -20.35 18.89 -14.11
CA PRO A 123 -20.35 20.08 -14.95
C PRO A 123 -21.70 20.82 -14.90
N GLY A 124 -21.66 22.09 -14.59
CA GLY A 124 -22.88 22.95 -14.54
C GLY A 124 -23.69 22.83 -13.25
N ARG A 125 -23.26 22.04 -12.26
CA ARG A 125 -23.93 21.89 -10.95
C ARG A 125 -22.96 22.11 -9.80
N PRO A 126 -22.71 23.36 -9.40
CA PRO A 126 -21.77 23.67 -8.31
C PRO A 126 -22.14 22.95 -7.00
N GLY A 127 -21.19 22.19 -6.46
CA GLY A 127 -21.36 21.46 -5.20
C GLY A 127 -21.88 20.03 -5.36
N GLU A 128 -22.30 19.60 -6.54
CA GLU A 128 -22.60 18.20 -6.84
C GLU A 128 -21.37 17.48 -7.38
N THR A 129 -21.24 16.19 -7.04
CA THR A 129 -20.17 15.31 -7.54
C THR A 129 -20.76 14.04 -8.11
N THR A 130 -20.16 13.55 -9.18
CA THR A 130 -20.50 12.26 -9.78
C THR A 130 -19.44 11.23 -9.37
N SER A 131 -19.88 10.08 -8.92
CA SER A 131 -19.03 8.93 -8.64
C SER A 131 -18.62 8.23 -9.94
N HIS A 132 -17.33 7.95 -10.08
CA HIS A 132 -16.77 7.14 -11.16
C HIS A 132 -16.28 5.80 -10.63
N LEU A 133 -17.10 5.16 -9.79
CA LEU A 133 -16.93 3.78 -9.35
C LEU A 133 -17.84 2.90 -10.21
N TYR A 134 -17.26 1.89 -10.85
CA TYR A 134 -17.93 0.99 -11.78
C TYR A 134 -17.54 -0.46 -11.52
N PHE A 135 -18.33 -1.37 -12.10
CA PHE A 135 -18.06 -2.81 -12.11
C PHE A 135 -18.05 -3.32 -13.54
N ALA A 136 -17.19 -4.28 -13.85
CA ALA A 136 -17.18 -4.96 -15.15
C ALA A 136 -18.57 -5.55 -15.48
N SER A 137 -19.26 -6.06 -14.45
CA SER A 137 -20.61 -6.63 -14.56
C SER A 137 -21.68 -5.62 -15.00
N ASP A 138 -21.47 -4.30 -14.83
CA ASP A 138 -22.38 -3.26 -15.34
C ASP A 138 -22.45 -3.28 -16.88
N TYR A 139 -21.44 -3.83 -17.52
CA TYR A 139 -21.29 -3.84 -18.99
C TYR A 139 -21.53 -5.20 -19.63
N PHE A 140 -21.94 -6.23 -18.91
CA PHE A 140 -22.13 -7.58 -19.46
C PHE A 140 -23.13 -7.63 -20.60
N ASP A 141 -24.19 -6.85 -20.55
CA ASP A 141 -25.17 -6.76 -21.66
C ASP A 141 -24.54 -6.17 -22.92
N PHE A 142 -23.72 -5.13 -22.79
CA PHE A 142 -23.00 -4.56 -23.93
C PHE A 142 -21.98 -5.55 -24.49
N MET A 143 -21.17 -6.17 -23.59
CA MET A 143 -20.17 -7.16 -24.00
C MET A 143 -20.79 -8.32 -24.77
N TYR A 144 -21.99 -8.78 -24.37
CA TYR A 144 -22.68 -9.83 -25.09
C TYR A 144 -23.17 -9.37 -26.48
N ARG A 145 -23.72 -8.15 -26.60
CA ARG A 145 -24.09 -7.56 -27.91
C ARG A 145 -22.86 -7.39 -28.81
N ALA A 146 -21.74 -6.95 -28.26
CA ALA A 146 -20.48 -6.84 -28.98
C ALA A 146 -19.98 -8.21 -29.48
N ALA A 147 -20.12 -9.26 -28.66
CA ALA A 147 -19.78 -10.63 -29.04
C ALA A 147 -20.67 -11.12 -30.22
N GLU A 148 -21.98 -10.89 -30.16
CA GLU A 148 -22.88 -11.21 -31.29
C GLU A 148 -22.48 -10.46 -32.58
N ALA A 149 -22.11 -9.17 -32.46
CA ALA A 149 -21.66 -8.38 -33.60
C ALA A 149 -20.33 -8.89 -34.19
N LEU A 150 -19.37 -9.27 -33.36
CA LEU A 150 -18.12 -9.88 -33.83
C LEU A 150 -18.36 -11.21 -34.53
N VAL A 151 -19.28 -12.05 -34.04
CA VAL A 151 -19.67 -13.30 -34.68
C VAL A 151 -20.30 -13.05 -36.06
N LEU A 152 -21.25 -12.11 -36.13
CA LEU A 152 -21.91 -11.76 -37.38
C LEU A 152 -20.95 -11.19 -38.44
N ALA A 153 -19.94 -10.44 -38.00
CA ALA A 153 -18.86 -9.91 -38.83
C ALA A 153 -17.81 -10.96 -39.23
N GLY A 154 -17.93 -12.21 -38.76
CA GLY A 154 -16.95 -13.25 -38.99
C GLY A 154 -15.64 -13.07 -38.27
N LYS A 155 -15.60 -12.19 -37.24
CA LYS A 155 -14.44 -11.89 -36.40
C LYS A 155 -14.38 -12.72 -35.10
N ALA A 156 -15.39 -13.56 -34.84
CA ALA A 156 -15.41 -14.52 -33.73
C ALA A 156 -16.16 -15.80 -34.12
N TYR A 157 -15.85 -16.89 -33.42
CA TYR A 157 -16.48 -18.19 -33.61
C TYR A 157 -16.56 -18.97 -32.29
N VAL A 158 -17.53 -19.89 -32.21
CA VAL A 158 -17.66 -20.79 -31.06
C VAL A 158 -16.82 -22.04 -31.31
N ASP A 159 -15.88 -22.30 -30.44
CA ASP A 159 -15.00 -23.46 -30.44
C ASP A 159 -15.50 -24.50 -29.43
N GLU A 160 -15.71 -25.72 -29.88
CA GLU A 160 -16.18 -26.87 -29.07
C GLU A 160 -15.02 -27.84 -28.74
N GLN A 161 -13.78 -27.44 -29.01
CA GLN A 161 -12.63 -28.19 -28.54
C GLN A 161 -12.55 -28.14 -26.99
N SER A 162 -12.13 -29.23 -26.39
CA SER A 162 -11.82 -29.27 -24.97
C SER A 162 -10.63 -28.32 -24.64
N PRO A 163 -10.46 -27.90 -23.37
CA PRO A 163 -9.33 -27.07 -22.97
C PRO A 163 -7.96 -27.67 -23.35
N ASP A 164 -7.81 -29.00 -23.30
CA ASP A 164 -6.57 -29.67 -23.66
C ASP A 164 -6.34 -29.65 -25.19
N GLU A 165 -7.36 -29.88 -26.00
CA GLU A 165 -7.28 -29.77 -27.45
C GLU A 165 -6.96 -28.33 -27.87
N MET A 166 -7.62 -27.32 -27.26
CA MET A 166 -7.31 -25.90 -27.50
C MET A 166 -5.86 -25.56 -27.13
N ARG A 167 -5.36 -26.09 -26.01
CA ARG A 167 -3.96 -25.91 -25.62
C ARG A 167 -3.00 -26.55 -26.61
N ALA A 168 -3.29 -27.77 -27.07
CA ALA A 168 -2.49 -28.49 -28.06
C ALA A 168 -2.52 -27.82 -29.44
N SER A 169 -3.67 -27.25 -29.84
CA SER A 169 -3.82 -26.57 -31.14
C SER A 169 -3.21 -25.16 -31.14
N ARG A 170 -3.09 -24.49 -29.98
CA ARG A 170 -2.51 -23.14 -29.90
C ARG A 170 -1.04 -23.09 -30.26
N GLY A 171 -0.29 -24.21 -30.11
CA GLY A 171 1.15 -24.23 -30.30
C GLY A 171 1.91 -23.52 -29.18
N ASP A 172 3.19 -23.25 -29.41
CA ASP A 172 4.09 -22.61 -28.46
C ASP A 172 4.96 -21.54 -29.16
N PHE A 173 5.99 -21.05 -28.48
CA PHE A 173 6.91 -20.05 -29.06
C PHE A 173 7.75 -20.61 -30.23
N ALA A 174 7.94 -21.93 -30.32
CA ALA A 174 8.74 -22.58 -31.37
C ALA A 174 7.86 -23.03 -32.56
N ALA A 175 6.56 -23.27 -32.34
CA ALA A 175 5.66 -23.79 -33.36
C ALA A 175 4.37 -22.94 -33.46
N PRO A 176 3.91 -22.62 -34.69
CA PRO A 176 2.65 -21.92 -34.89
C PRO A 176 1.47 -22.78 -34.41
N GLY A 177 0.34 -22.13 -34.13
CA GLY A 177 -0.90 -22.81 -33.84
C GLY A 177 -1.55 -23.42 -35.10
N ARG A 178 -2.55 -24.23 -34.85
CA ARG A 178 -3.41 -24.86 -35.90
C ARG A 178 -4.84 -24.38 -35.74
N ASN A 179 -5.50 -24.14 -36.86
CA ASN A 179 -6.91 -23.76 -36.87
C ASN A 179 -7.77 -24.82 -36.16
N SER A 180 -8.75 -24.35 -35.39
CA SER A 180 -9.80 -25.20 -34.85
C SER A 180 -10.70 -25.75 -36.00
N PRO A 181 -11.19 -26.97 -35.90
CA PRO A 181 -12.22 -27.49 -36.83
C PRO A 181 -13.47 -26.65 -36.87
N CYS A 182 -13.76 -25.89 -35.81
CA CYS A 182 -14.96 -25.04 -35.70
C CYS A 182 -14.78 -23.65 -36.32
N ARG A 183 -13.55 -23.28 -36.70
CA ARG A 183 -13.16 -21.92 -37.11
C ARG A 183 -13.87 -21.43 -38.37
N ASP A 184 -14.21 -22.34 -39.27
CA ASP A 184 -14.78 -22.03 -40.60
C ASP A 184 -16.33 -22.22 -40.66
N ARG A 185 -16.99 -22.39 -39.49
CA ARG A 185 -18.46 -22.32 -39.41
C ARG A 185 -18.96 -20.95 -39.85
N THR A 186 -20.15 -20.95 -40.46
CA THR A 186 -20.80 -19.70 -40.87
C THR A 186 -21.13 -18.79 -39.67
N PRO A 187 -21.22 -17.47 -39.88
CA PRO A 187 -21.67 -16.55 -38.83
C PRO A 187 -23.01 -16.94 -38.20
N ALA A 188 -23.95 -17.43 -38.99
CA ALA A 188 -25.28 -17.84 -38.50
C ALA A 188 -25.21 -19.06 -37.56
N GLU A 189 -24.40 -20.07 -37.91
CA GLU A 189 -24.17 -21.24 -37.05
C GLU A 189 -23.48 -20.85 -35.75
N ASN A 190 -22.44 -19.99 -35.82
CA ASN A 190 -21.74 -19.50 -34.66
C ASN A 190 -22.65 -18.66 -33.74
N LEU A 191 -23.52 -17.83 -34.30
CA LEU A 191 -24.49 -17.05 -33.52
C LEU A 191 -25.49 -17.96 -32.79
N ALA A 192 -26.00 -19.00 -33.47
CA ALA A 192 -26.87 -19.99 -32.84
C ALA A 192 -26.18 -20.68 -31.66
N ARG A 193 -24.91 -21.09 -31.83
CA ARG A 193 -24.12 -21.71 -30.78
C ARG A 193 -23.84 -20.75 -29.62
N LEU A 194 -23.51 -19.48 -29.87
CA LEU A 194 -23.31 -18.47 -28.83
C LEU A 194 -24.60 -18.27 -27.99
N ARG A 195 -25.75 -18.29 -28.63
CA ARG A 195 -27.04 -18.21 -27.94
C ARG A 195 -27.31 -19.44 -27.08
N GLU A 196 -26.98 -20.64 -27.55
CA GLU A 196 -27.07 -21.87 -26.77
C GLU A 196 -26.15 -21.85 -25.55
N MET A 197 -24.93 -21.25 -25.65
CA MET A 197 -24.07 -21.01 -24.50
C MET A 197 -24.76 -20.12 -23.45
N LYS A 198 -25.33 -18.98 -23.88
CA LYS A 198 -26.01 -18.03 -22.99
C LYS A 198 -27.28 -18.62 -22.36
N GLU A 199 -28.02 -19.42 -23.10
CA GLU A 199 -29.25 -20.08 -22.64
C GLU A 199 -28.97 -21.27 -21.68
N GLY A 200 -27.69 -21.58 -21.40
CA GLY A 200 -27.30 -22.65 -20.51
C GLY A 200 -27.55 -24.07 -21.08
N LYS A 201 -27.69 -24.20 -22.39
CA LYS A 201 -27.89 -25.50 -23.05
C LYS A 201 -26.60 -26.34 -23.10
N LEU A 202 -25.45 -25.72 -22.97
CA LEU A 202 -24.14 -26.37 -23.00
C LEU A 202 -23.52 -26.44 -21.58
N ALA A 203 -22.81 -27.52 -21.31
CA ALA A 203 -22.14 -27.71 -20.00
C ALA A 203 -20.90 -26.79 -19.87
N ASP A 204 -20.44 -26.61 -18.63
CA ASP A 204 -19.19 -25.93 -18.35
C ASP A 204 -18.03 -26.60 -19.11
N GLY A 205 -17.22 -25.79 -19.81
CA GLY A 205 -16.11 -26.27 -20.61
C GLY A 205 -16.47 -26.92 -21.95
N ALA A 206 -17.76 -27.03 -22.29
CA ALA A 206 -18.20 -27.65 -23.56
C ALA A 206 -17.96 -26.75 -24.78
N ALA A 207 -17.92 -25.44 -24.60
CA ALA A 207 -17.66 -24.49 -25.66
C ALA A 207 -17.03 -23.19 -25.11
N THR A 208 -16.30 -22.51 -25.98
CA THR A 208 -15.64 -21.22 -25.73
C THR A 208 -15.85 -20.32 -26.95
N LEU A 209 -16.27 -19.08 -26.75
CA LEU A 209 -16.25 -18.09 -27.84
C LEU A 209 -14.80 -17.59 -27.99
N ARG A 210 -14.28 -17.65 -29.23
CA ARG A 210 -12.91 -17.21 -29.55
C ARG A 210 -12.91 -16.12 -30.60
N ALA A 211 -11.98 -15.17 -30.51
CA ALA A 211 -11.69 -14.26 -31.61
C ALA A 211 -11.14 -15.05 -32.82
N ARG A 212 -11.42 -14.57 -34.04
CA ARG A 212 -10.86 -15.11 -35.29
C ARG A 212 -9.80 -14.15 -35.82
N ILE A 213 -8.52 -14.40 -35.47
CA ILE A 213 -7.40 -13.51 -35.82
C ILE A 213 -6.39 -14.29 -36.68
N ASP A 214 -5.37 -14.86 -36.06
CA ASP A 214 -4.28 -15.56 -36.76
C ASP A 214 -3.64 -16.63 -35.86
N MET A 215 -3.92 -17.90 -36.15
CA MET A 215 -3.32 -19.02 -35.40
C MET A 215 -1.81 -19.21 -35.67
N ALA A 216 -1.26 -18.56 -36.71
CA ALA A 216 0.17 -18.58 -37.01
C ALA A 216 0.93 -17.38 -36.39
N SER A 217 0.25 -16.47 -35.74
CA SER A 217 0.88 -15.27 -35.14
C SER A 217 2.05 -15.64 -34.23
N PRO A 218 3.18 -14.92 -34.29
CA PRO A 218 4.27 -15.06 -33.32
C PRO A 218 3.84 -14.66 -31.91
N ASN A 219 2.88 -13.75 -31.79
CA ASN A 219 2.27 -13.41 -30.50
C ASN A 219 1.13 -14.40 -30.17
N ILE A 220 1.35 -15.22 -29.15
CA ILE A 220 0.38 -16.25 -28.72
C ILE A 220 -0.96 -15.63 -28.32
N ASN A 221 -1.01 -14.38 -27.84
CA ASN A 221 -2.24 -13.68 -27.47
C ASN A 221 -3.11 -13.31 -28.68
N LEU A 222 -2.60 -13.40 -29.91
CA LEU A 222 -3.36 -13.22 -31.17
C LEU A 222 -3.78 -14.54 -31.82
N ARG A 223 -3.41 -15.69 -31.22
CA ARG A 223 -3.80 -17.01 -31.73
C ARG A 223 -5.22 -17.37 -31.27
N ASP A 224 -6.19 -16.70 -31.87
CA ASP A 224 -7.63 -16.85 -31.60
C ASP A 224 -7.94 -16.94 -30.09
N PRO A 225 -7.71 -15.86 -29.33
CA PRO A 225 -7.90 -15.86 -27.88
C PRO A 225 -9.38 -16.04 -27.51
N ALA A 226 -9.62 -16.59 -26.30
CA ALA A 226 -10.95 -16.76 -25.75
C ALA A 226 -11.57 -15.41 -25.36
N LEU A 227 -12.84 -15.21 -25.72
CA LEU A 227 -13.66 -14.04 -25.38
C LEU A 227 -14.67 -14.35 -24.27
N TYR A 228 -15.37 -15.51 -24.36
CA TYR A 228 -16.32 -15.98 -23.34
C TYR A 228 -16.09 -17.44 -23.00
N ARG A 229 -16.34 -17.77 -21.73
CA ARG A 229 -16.38 -19.13 -21.21
C ARG A 229 -17.74 -19.43 -20.59
N ILE A 230 -18.16 -20.70 -20.60
CA ILE A 230 -19.33 -21.18 -19.86
C ILE A 230 -18.90 -21.42 -18.42
N LYS A 231 -19.63 -20.84 -17.46
CA LYS A 231 -19.40 -21.02 -16.04
C LYS A 231 -20.71 -20.86 -15.28
N ARG A 232 -21.16 -21.89 -14.60
CA ARG A 232 -22.36 -21.85 -13.76
C ARG A 232 -21.95 -21.52 -12.32
N ALA A 233 -22.08 -20.25 -11.98
CA ALA A 233 -21.83 -19.74 -10.63
C ALA A 233 -22.70 -18.51 -10.40
N THR A 234 -23.19 -18.33 -9.18
CA THR A 234 -23.89 -17.11 -8.77
C THR A 234 -22.91 -15.96 -8.69
N HIS A 235 -23.17 -14.87 -9.37
CA HIS A 235 -22.34 -13.68 -9.39
C HIS A 235 -22.82 -12.67 -8.32
N HIS A 236 -21.91 -12.01 -7.62
CA HIS A 236 -22.25 -11.12 -6.50
C HIS A 236 -23.17 -9.95 -6.89
N ASN A 237 -23.01 -9.37 -8.09
CA ASN A 237 -23.84 -8.27 -8.58
C ASN A 237 -25.00 -8.72 -9.47
N THR A 238 -24.80 -9.71 -10.35
CA THR A 238 -25.79 -10.09 -11.36
C THR A 238 -26.58 -11.35 -11.00
N GLY A 239 -26.28 -12.00 -9.87
CA GLY A 239 -26.93 -13.26 -9.44
C GLY A 239 -26.75 -14.37 -10.47
N ASP A 240 -27.83 -15.07 -10.77
CA ASP A 240 -27.86 -16.19 -11.71
C ASP A 240 -28.27 -15.80 -13.14
N ARG A 241 -28.20 -14.50 -13.48
CA ARG A 241 -28.59 -13.97 -14.79
C ARG A 241 -27.71 -14.50 -15.95
N TRP A 242 -26.44 -14.79 -15.62
CA TRP A 242 -25.45 -15.22 -16.59
C TRP A 242 -24.92 -16.61 -16.25
N CYS A 243 -24.69 -17.42 -17.28
CA CYS A 243 -23.98 -18.69 -17.23
C CYS A 243 -22.78 -18.73 -18.19
N ILE A 244 -22.50 -17.60 -18.85
CA ILE A 244 -21.29 -17.34 -19.63
C ILE A 244 -20.67 -16.04 -19.10
N TYR A 245 -19.36 -16.01 -19.01
CA TYR A 245 -18.63 -14.85 -18.48
C TYR A 245 -17.53 -14.44 -19.44
N PRO A 246 -17.33 -13.11 -19.65
CA PRO A 246 -16.27 -12.62 -20.50
C PRO A 246 -14.90 -12.95 -19.88
N MET A 247 -13.92 -13.16 -20.73
CA MET A 247 -12.53 -13.21 -20.30
C MET A 247 -12.01 -11.79 -20.02
N TYR A 248 -11.16 -11.63 -19.02
CA TYR A 248 -10.57 -10.34 -18.68
C TYR A 248 -10.02 -9.57 -19.88
N THR A 249 -9.26 -10.27 -20.75
CA THR A 249 -8.67 -9.67 -21.97
C THR A 249 -9.69 -9.13 -22.97
N TYR A 250 -10.92 -9.65 -22.94
CA TYR A 250 -12.05 -9.17 -23.75
C TYR A 250 -12.80 -8.03 -23.04
N ALA A 251 -13.00 -8.15 -21.74
CA ALA A 251 -13.80 -7.22 -20.94
C ALA A 251 -13.12 -5.86 -20.80
N HIS A 252 -11.89 -5.84 -20.30
CA HIS A 252 -11.20 -4.61 -19.93
C HIS A 252 -11.00 -3.59 -21.07
N PRO A 253 -10.71 -3.95 -22.34
CA PRO A 253 -10.68 -2.97 -23.43
C PRO A 253 -12.06 -2.33 -23.69
N ILE A 254 -13.12 -3.12 -23.64
CA ILE A 254 -14.49 -2.65 -23.83
C ILE A 254 -14.89 -1.68 -22.72
N GLU A 255 -14.61 -2.02 -21.48
CA GLU A 255 -14.84 -1.17 -20.30
C GLU A 255 -14.11 0.18 -20.44
N ASP A 256 -12.84 0.13 -20.83
CA ASP A 256 -12.04 1.35 -21.05
C ASP A 256 -12.70 2.27 -22.10
N ALA A 257 -13.22 1.69 -23.19
CA ALA A 257 -13.88 2.46 -24.23
C ALA A 257 -15.24 3.02 -23.79
N LEU A 258 -16.06 2.22 -23.10
CA LEU A 258 -17.37 2.65 -22.57
C LEU A 258 -17.24 3.76 -21.54
N GLU A 259 -16.22 3.69 -20.68
CA GLU A 259 -15.90 4.69 -19.66
C GLU A 259 -15.15 5.91 -20.21
N ASN A 260 -14.91 5.95 -21.51
CA ASN A 260 -14.22 7.06 -22.18
C ASN A 260 -12.78 7.27 -21.68
N ILE A 261 -12.10 6.20 -21.26
CA ILE A 261 -10.69 6.25 -20.84
C ILE A 261 -9.83 6.74 -22.01
N THR A 262 -8.82 7.54 -21.70
CA THR A 262 -7.83 8.01 -22.67
C THR A 262 -6.56 7.17 -22.62
N HIS A 263 -6.00 7.06 -21.43
CA HIS A 263 -4.74 6.38 -21.18
C HIS A 263 -5.00 5.20 -20.24
N SER A 264 -5.04 4.03 -20.83
CA SER A 264 -5.20 2.75 -20.14
C SER A 264 -3.84 2.30 -19.59
N ILE A 265 -3.52 2.71 -18.36
CA ILE A 265 -2.21 2.50 -17.76
C ILE A 265 -2.24 1.23 -16.91
N CYS A 266 -1.39 0.24 -17.24
CA CYS A 266 -1.33 -1.06 -16.57
C CYS A 266 0.12 -1.54 -16.34
N THR A 267 0.30 -2.71 -15.74
CA THR A 267 1.64 -3.28 -15.54
C THR A 267 2.15 -4.00 -16.78
N LEU A 268 3.47 -4.20 -16.88
CA LEU A 268 4.14 -4.86 -18.02
C LEU A 268 3.63 -6.27 -18.33
N GLU A 269 2.94 -6.90 -17.39
CA GLU A 269 2.33 -8.22 -17.59
C GLU A 269 1.32 -8.25 -18.75
N PHE A 270 0.78 -7.09 -19.12
CA PHE A 270 -0.21 -6.92 -20.19
C PHE A 270 0.38 -6.43 -21.51
N GLU A 271 1.70 -6.20 -21.61
CA GLU A 271 2.33 -5.66 -22.83
C GLU A 271 2.09 -6.55 -24.05
N ASP A 272 2.25 -7.87 -23.90
CA ASP A 272 2.02 -8.82 -25.00
C ASP A 272 0.54 -8.95 -25.39
N GLN A 273 -0.39 -8.48 -24.55
CA GLN A 273 -1.82 -8.48 -24.82
C GLN A 273 -2.29 -7.20 -25.54
N ARG A 274 -1.49 -6.12 -25.57
CA ARG A 274 -1.85 -4.85 -26.20
C ARG A 274 -2.25 -5.00 -27.68
N PRO A 275 -1.62 -5.84 -28.53
CA PRO A 275 -2.08 -6.03 -29.91
C PRO A 275 -3.49 -6.61 -29.99
N PHE A 276 -3.92 -7.43 -29.02
CA PHE A 276 -5.29 -7.91 -28.95
C PHE A 276 -6.25 -6.79 -28.46
N TYR A 277 -5.83 -5.98 -27.49
CA TYR A 277 -6.57 -4.80 -27.05
C TYR A 277 -6.88 -3.88 -28.23
N ASP A 278 -5.89 -3.55 -29.03
CA ASP A 278 -6.02 -2.70 -30.20
C ASP A 278 -6.93 -3.34 -31.25
N TRP A 279 -6.73 -4.61 -31.59
CA TRP A 279 -7.54 -5.34 -32.56
C TRP A 279 -9.02 -5.37 -32.17
N LEU A 280 -9.33 -5.59 -30.90
CA LEU A 280 -10.69 -5.66 -30.40
C LEU A 280 -11.39 -4.29 -30.53
N LEU A 281 -10.76 -3.25 -30.05
CA LEU A 281 -11.34 -1.91 -30.10
C LEU A 281 -11.49 -1.39 -31.53
N ASP A 282 -10.50 -1.60 -32.40
CA ASP A 282 -10.61 -1.25 -33.82
C ASP A 282 -11.78 -2.00 -34.49
N SER A 283 -11.92 -3.31 -34.21
CA SER A 283 -13.03 -4.10 -34.72
C SER A 283 -14.40 -3.58 -34.27
N LEU A 284 -14.54 -3.19 -32.97
CA LEU A 284 -15.81 -2.67 -32.45
C LEU A 284 -16.10 -1.24 -32.94
N CYS A 285 -15.07 -0.42 -33.17
CA CYS A 285 -15.21 0.90 -33.81
C CYS A 285 -15.65 0.76 -35.28
N GLU A 286 -15.05 -0.16 -36.04
CA GLU A 286 -15.46 -0.48 -37.42
C GLU A 286 -16.95 -0.91 -37.53
N LEU A 287 -17.43 -1.63 -36.51
CA LEU A 287 -18.82 -2.06 -36.40
C LEU A 287 -19.75 -0.94 -35.88
N GLY A 288 -19.25 0.25 -35.57
CA GLY A 288 -20.02 1.38 -35.08
C GLY A 288 -20.52 1.24 -33.63
N LEU A 289 -19.99 0.27 -32.87
CA LEU A 289 -20.40 0.03 -31.49
C LEU A 289 -19.63 0.94 -30.51
N LEU A 290 -18.37 1.26 -30.81
CA LEU A 290 -17.54 2.15 -30.01
C LEU A 290 -17.13 3.39 -30.79
N ALA A 291 -16.90 4.49 -30.10
CA ALA A 291 -16.52 5.77 -30.70
C ALA A 291 -15.01 5.91 -30.87
N GLN A 292 -14.59 6.72 -31.85
CA GLN A 292 -13.24 7.21 -32.01
C GLN A 292 -13.11 8.61 -31.35
N PRO A 293 -11.92 8.99 -30.85
CA PRO A 293 -10.70 8.19 -30.71
C PRO A 293 -10.83 7.17 -29.56
N ARG A 294 -10.37 5.95 -29.81
CA ARG A 294 -10.38 4.88 -28.81
C ARG A 294 -9.28 5.07 -27.76
N PRO A 295 -9.38 4.46 -26.57
CA PRO A 295 -8.31 4.43 -25.59
C PRO A 295 -7.06 3.70 -26.10
N HIS A 296 -5.90 4.05 -25.54
CA HIS A 296 -4.64 3.36 -25.77
C HIS A 296 -4.07 2.78 -24.47
N GLN A 297 -3.49 1.57 -24.57
CA GLN A 297 -2.87 0.90 -23.45
C GLN A 297 -1.37 1.25 -23.36
N TYR A 298 -0.92 1.54 -22.13
CA TYR A 298 0.48 1.85 -21.81
C TYR A 298 0.89 1.06 -20.57
N GLU A 299 2.10 0.49 -20.59
CA GLU A 299 2.56 -0.39 -19.53
C GLU A 299 3.76 0.19 -18.79
N PHE A 300 3.81 -0.07 -17.48
CA PHE A 300 4.92 0.29 -16.60
C PHE A 300 5.36 -0.90 -15.75
N ALA A 301 6.62 -0.87 -15.29
CA ALA A 301 7.16 -1.90 -14.40
C ALA A 301 6.51 -1.82 -13.01
N ARG A 302 5.99 -2.95 -12.51
CA ARG A 302 5.44 -3.04 -11.16
C ARG A 302 6.48 -2.73 -10.09
N LEU A 303 6.04 -2.33 -8.91
CA LEU A 303 6.89 -2.15 -7.74
C LEU A 303 7.16 -3.52 -7.09
N ASN A 304 8.39 -3.97 -7.14
CA ASN A 304 8.88 -5.10 -6.35
C ASN A 304 9.72 -4.54 -5.20
N VAL A 305 9.42 -4.97 -3.97
CA VAL A 305 10.14 -4.57 -2.77
C VAL A 305 10.87 -5.79 -2.22
N SER A 306 12.15 -5.66 -1.87
CA SER A 306 12.93 -6.76 -1.29
C SER A 306 12.39 -7.15 0.09
N TYR A 307 12.61 -8.39 0.49
CA TYR A 307 12.10 -8.98 1.76
C TYR A 307 10.58 -9.01 1.88
N VAL A 308 9.86 -8.96 0.75
CA VAL A 308 8.40 -8.90 0.68
C VAL A 308 7.88 -9.93 -0.33
N VAL A 309 6.77 -10.56 0.01
CA VAL A 309 5.98 -11.40 -0.89
C VAL A 309 4.69 -10.65 -1.23
N THR A 310 4.35 -10.54 -2.52
CA THR A 310 3.13 -9.86 -2.99
C THR A 310 2.12 -10.81 -3.65
N SER A 311 2.43 -12.09 -3.74
CA SER A 311 1.51 -13.11 -4.27
C SER A 311 0.30 -13.29 -3.34
N LYS A 312 -0.91 -12.97 -3.80
CA LYS A 312 -2.16 -13.12 -3.02
C LYS A 312 -2.31 -14.52 -2.42
N ARG A 313 -2.02 -15.56 -3.19
CA ARG A 313 -2.09 -16.96 -2.72
C ARG A 313 -1.14 -17.20 -1.54
N LYS A 314 0.09 -16.68 -1.61
CA LYS A 314 1.08 -16.84 -0.54
C LYS A 314 0.73 -16.00 0.69
N LEU A 315 0.21 -14.78 0.49
CA LEU A 315 -0.26 -13.94 1.60
C LEU A 315 -1.45 -14.59 2.31
N ARG A 316 -2.43 -15.14 1.57
CA ARG A 316 -3.53 -15.92 2.15
C ARG A 316 -3.01 -17.11 2.95
N GLN A 317 -2.02 -17.83 2.44
CA GLN A 317 -1.41 -18.96 3.16
C GLN A 317 -0.79 -18.55 4.49
N LEU A 318 -0.15 -17.36 4.58
CA LEU A 318 0.37 -16.84 5.86
C LEU A 318 -0.74 -16.59 6.88
N VAL A 319 -1.90 -16.11 6.43
CA VAL A 319 -3.07 -15.87 7.29
C VAL A 319 -3.73 -17.18 7.69
N ASP A 320 -3.99 -18.09 6.74
CA ASP A 320 -4.67 -19.37 6.98
C ASP A 320 -3.86 -20.27 7.92
N GLU A 321 -2.53 -20.29 7.78
CA GLU A 321 -1.60 -21.02 8.64
C GLU A 321 -1.28 -20.28 9.96
N ARG A 322 -1.86 -19.11 10.21
CA ARG A 322 -1.66 -18.28 11.42
C ARG A 322 -0.19 -17.91 11.69
N ILE A 323 0.59 -17.74 10.63
CA ILE A 323 1.96 -17.20 10.71
C ILE A 323 1.91 -15.70 11.01
N VAL A 324 0.88 -15.04 10.53
CA VAL A 324 0.51 -13.66 10.82
C VAL A 324 -0.89 -13.60 11.44
N ASP A 325 -1.19 -12.52 12.16
CA ASP A 325 -2.44 -12.39 12.93
C ASP A 325 -3.68 -12.09 12.03
N GLY A 326 -3.46 -11.68 10.79
CA GLY A 326 -4.52 -11.37 9.81
C GLY A 326 -3.98 -10.55 8.63
N TRP A 327 -4.89 -10.09 7.78
CA TRP A 327 -4.54 -9.26 6.61
C TRP A 327 -4.00 -7.88 6.99
N ASP A 328 -4.31 -7.39 8.18
CA ASP A 328 -3.84 -6.14 8.78
C ASP A 328 -2.64 -6.32 9.72
N ASP A 329 -2.05 -7.51 9.77
CA ASP A 329 -0.82 -7.72 10.58
C ASP A 329 0.27 -6.73 10.14
N PRO A 330 0.89 -6.00 11.09
CA PRO A 330 1.93 -5.00 10.78
C PRO A 330 3.16 -5.52 10.03
N ARG A 331 3.33 -6.83 9.91
CA ARG A 331 4.40 -7.48 9.11
C ARG A 331 3.99 -7.73 7.66
N MET A 332 2.69 -7.64 7.36
CA MET A 332 2.16 -7.86 6.02
C MET A 332 2.41 -6.65 5.11
N PRO A 333 2.70 -6.86 3.81
CA PRO A 333 2.87 -5.78 2.85
C PRO A 333 1.54 -5.23 2.33
N THR A 334 0.43 -5.65 2.89
CA THR A 334 -0.90 -5.12 2.59
C THR A 334 -1.00 -3.65 3.01
N ILE A 335 -1.82 -2.87 2.33
CA ILE A 335 -2.05 -1.47 2.71
C ILE A 335 -2.62 -1.40 4.13
N ALA A 336 -3.52 -2.32 4.50
CA ALA A 336 -4.05 -2.43 5.85
C ALA A 336 -2.95 -2.72 6.89
N GLY A 337 -2.04 -3.66 6.60
CA GLY A 337 -0.91 -4.00 7.48
C GLY A 337 0.09 -2.85 7.63
N LEU A 338 0.44 -2.19 6.51
CA LEU A 338 1.32 -1.02 6.54
C LEU A 338 0.71 0.13 7.34
N ARG A 339 -0.59 0.41 7.16
CA ARG A 339 -1.34 1.41 7.93
C ARG A 339 -1.32 1.09 9.42
N ARG A 340 -1.59 -0.15 9.82
CA ARG A 340 -1.57 -0.58 11.22
C ARG A 340 -0.16 -0.56 11.81
N ARG A 341 0.88 -0.80 11.00
CA ARG A 341 2.28 -0.62 11.41
C ARG A 341 2.63 0.85 11.64
N GLY A 342 1.88 1.81 11.11
CA GLY A 342 2.08 3.23 11.31
C GLY A 342 2.59 3.99 10.09
N TYR A 343 2.69 3.35 8.91
CA TYR A 343 2.97 4.07 7.67
C TYR A 343 1.91 5.13 7.40
N THR A 344 2.32 6.18 6.71
CA THR A 344 1.43 7.28 6.29
C THR A 344 1.15 7.19 4.80
N PRO A 345 0.00 7.69 4.33
CA PRO A 345 -0.27 7.80 2.90
C PRO A 345 0.84 8.56 2.16
N GLU A 346 1.34 9.63 2.76
CA GLU A 346 2.42 10.46 2.23
C GLU A 346 3.70 9.66 2.02
N SER A 347 4.10 8.85 3.02
CA SER A 347 5.31 8.02 2.92
C SER A 347 5.20 6.96 1.82
N ILE A 348 4.02 6.37 1.62
CA ILE A 348 3.78 5.40 0.55
C ILE A 348 3.83 6.07 -0.82
N ARG A 349 3.18 7.25 -0.98
CA ARG A 349 3.26 8.03 -2.23
C ARG A 349 4.69 8.47 -2.53
N LEU A 350 5.42 8.94 -1.52
CA LEU A 350 6.83 9.32 -1.65
C LEU A 350 7.71 8.16 -2.12
N LEU A 351 7.49 6.95 -1.59
CA LEU A 351 8.17 5.75 -2.09
C LEU A 351 7.86 5.51 -3.56
N CYS A 352 6.58 5.59 -3.97
CA CYS A 352 6.16 5.35 -5.35
C CYS A 352 6.79 6.35 -6.32
N GLU A 353 6.87 7.62 -5.92
CA GLU A 353 7.53 8.70 -6.68
C GLU A 353 9.04 8.42 -6.82
N ARG A 354 9.72 8.09 -5.73
CA ARG A 354 11.16 7.79 -5.73
C ARG A 354 11.52 6.53 -6.52
N ALA A 355 10.65 5.53 -6.50
CA ALA A 355 10.81 4.32 -7.33
C ALA A 355 10.70 4.63 -8.82
N GLY A 356 10.11 5.79 -9.18
CA GLY A 356 9.99 6.25 -10.54
C GLY A 356 9.05 5.41 -11.40
N THR A 357 8.88 5.83 -12.66
CA THR A 357 8.02 5.16 -13.65
C THR A 357 8.83 4.84 -14.89
N SER A 358 9.08 3.56 -15.13
CA SER A 358 9.83 3.06 -16.28
C SER A 358 9.26 1.72 -16.75
N LYS A 359 9.71 1.24 -17.91
CA LYS A 359 9.48 -0.13 -18.39
C LYS A 359 10.55 -1.12 -17.92
N ALA A 360 11.63 -0.63 -17.29
CA ALA A 360 12.67 -1.50 -16.73
C ALA A 360 12.19 -2.07 -15.38
N GLY A 361 12.06 -3.36 -15.30
CA GLY A 361 11.78 -4.06 -14.03
C GLY A 361 12.99 -3.97 -13.08
N GLY A 362 12.73 -3.86 -11.78
CA GLY A 362 13.76 -3.79 -10.77
C GLY A 362 13.21 -4.08 -9.38
N TRP A 363 14.14 -4.18 -8.42
CA TRP A 363 13.82 -4.34 -7.01
C TRP A 363 14.14 -3.06 -6.25
N THR A 364 13.17 -2.56 -5.50
CA THR A 364 13.35 -1.48 -4.55
C THR A 364 13.72 -2.09 -3.20
N ASP A 365 14.82 -1.63 -2.59
CA ASP A 365 15.19 -2.13 -1.27
C ASP A 365 14.14 -1.75 -0.22
N TYR A 366 13.88 -2.65 0.72
CA TYR A 366 12.96 -2.40 1.85
C TYR A 366 13.37 -1.17 2.66
N ALA A 367 14.67 -0.90 2.77
CA ALA A 367 15.18 0.29 3.43
C ALA A 367 14.64 1.59 2.81
N SER A 368 14.37 1.60 1.49
CA SER A 368 13.77 2.76 0.81
C SER A 368 12.36 3.07 1.30
N LEU A 369 11.58 2.02 1.63
CA LEU A 369 10.26 2.17 2.24
C LEU A 369 10.36 2.82 3.63
N GLU A 370 11.30 2.36 4.46
CA GLU A 370 11.54 2.95 5.78
C GLU A 370 12.14 4.36 5.71
N ILE A 371 12.99 4.65 4.72
CA ILE A 371 13.54 5.99 4.50
C ILE A 371 12.41 6.97 4.15
N ALA A 372 11.53 6.61 3.21
CA ALA A 372 10.39 7.45 2.86
C ALA A 372 9.48 7.74 4.08
N LEU A 373 9.31 6.74 4.95
CA LEU A 373 8.57 6.92 6.20
C LEU A 373 9.27 7.86 7.18
N ARG A 374 10.59 7.70 7.38
CA ARG A 374 11.37 8.60 8.27
C ARG A 374 11.32 10.03 7.78
N ASP A 375 11.48 10.24 6.48
CA ASP A 375 11.44 11.58 5.87
C ASP A 375 10.08 12.26 6.05
N ASP A 376 8.99 11.49 6.03
CA ASP A 376 7.65 12.00 6.30
C ASP A 376 7.40 12.26 7.79
N LEU A 377 7.85 11.36 8.67
CA LEU A 377 7.54 11.45 10.10
C LEU A 377 8.49 12.39 10.86
N ASP A 378 9.74 12.56 10.44
CA ASP A 378 10.71 13.36 11.20
C ASP A 378 10.24 14.80 11.46
N PRO A 379 9.70 15.53 10.47
CA PRO A 379 9.19 16.88 10.70
C PRO A 379 7.81 16.93 11.40
N LYS A 380 7.10 15.81 11.53
CA LYS A 380 5.70 15.82 11.99
C LYS A 380 5.51 15.18 13.37
N ALA A 381 6.25 14.11 13.66
CA ALA A 381 5.97 13.27 14.82
C ALA A 381 6.41 13.94 16.13
N PRO A 382 5.50 14.13 17.10
CA PRO A 382 5.87 14.58 18.44
C PRO A 382 6.90 13.63 19.07
N ARG A 383 7.82 14.20 19.86
CA ARG A 383 8.82 13.44 20.60
C ARG A 383 8.25 13.02 21.94
N ALA A 384 8.59 11.82 22.37
CA ALA A 384 8.28 11.31 23.70
C ALA A 384 9.42 10.41 24.18
N MET A 385 9.55 10.23 25.49
CA MET A 385 10.45 9.24 26.05
C MET A 385 9.71 7.94 26.35
N ALA A 386 10.38 6.83 26.11
CA ALA A 386 9.96 5.49 26.47
C ALA A 386 11.14 4.70 27.00
N VAL A 387 10.88 3.67 27.79
CA VAL A 387 11.87 2.72 28.31
C VAL A 387 11.35 1.31 27.98
N LEU A 388 12.09 0.59 27.15
CA LEU A 388 11.67 -0.69 26.58
C LEU A 388 12.13 -1.89 27.42
N ASP A 389 13.36 -1.84 27.97
CA ASP A 389 13.90 -2.83 28.91
C ASP A 389 14.26 -2.14 30.23
N PRO A 390 13.29 -1.95 31.13
CA PRO A 390 13.46 -1.09 32.28
C PRO A 390 14.37 -1.68 33.36
N VAL A 391 15.20 -0.81 33.96
CA VAL A 391 15.87 -1.00 35.23
C VAL A 391 15.67 0.25 36.07
N ARG A 392 15.59 0.10 37.38
CA ARG A 392 15.44 1.25 38.30
C ARG A 392 16.77 2.00 38.48
N LEU A 393 16.71 3.32 38.35
CA LEU A 393 17.75 4.25 38.79
C LEU A 393 17.25 4.96 40.04
N VAL A 394 18.01 4.87 41.15
CA VAL A 394 17.69 5.51 42.43
C VAL A 394 18.59 6.70 42.62
N LEU A 395 18.00 7.88 42.84
CA LEU A 395 18.72 9.13 43.16
C LEU A 395 18.88 9.25 44.66
N THR A 396 20.02 8.78 45.18
CA THR A 396 20.23 8.53 46.62
C THR A 396 20.32 9.80 47.48
N ASN A 397 20.66 10.95 46.89
CA ASN A 397 20.69 12.24 47.58
C ASN A 397 19.45 13.11 47.32
N TRP A 398 18.31 12.49 46.95
CA TRP A 398 17.10 13.20 46.58
C TRP A 398 16.58 14.13 47.67
N ALA A 399 16.39 13.60 48.87
CA ALA A 399 15.88 14.37 50.02
C ALA A 399 16.81 15.51 50.45
N GLU A 400 18.10 15.32 50.29
CA GLU A 400 19.11 16.36 50.59
C GLU A 400 19.12 17.47 49.52
N THR A 401 18.89 17.10 48.26
CA THR A 401 18.92 18.05 47.15
C THR A 401 17.66 18.93 47.11
N PHE A 402 16.52 18.40 47.53
CA PHE A 402 15.23 19.09 47.43
C PHE A 402 14.56 19.35 48.79
N ASP A 403 15.24 19.15 49.89
CA ASP A 403 14.73 19.31 51.26
C ASP A 403 13.48 18.49 51.57
N SER A 404 13.14 17.50 50.75
CA SER A 404 11.96 16.64 50.90
C SER A 404 12.03 15.38 50.07
N ALA A 405 11.76 14.24 50.67
CA ALA A 405 11.61 12.97 49.96
C ALA A 405 10.37 12.92 49.06
N ALA A 406 9.34 13.73 49.38
CA ALA A 406 8.08 13.80 48.63
C ALA A 406 8.12 14.81 47.47
N HIS A 407 9.21 15.57 47.31
CA HIS A 407 9.35 16.53 46.21
C HIS A 407 9.21 15.84 44.85
N ARG A 408 8.63 16.53 43.89
CA ARG A 408 8.60 16.16 42.48
C ARG A 408 9.03 17.34 41.64
N GLU A 409 10.11 17.15 40.90
CA GLU A 409 10.75 18.21 40.14
C GLU A 409 10.18 18.27 38.72
N ARG A 410 9.71 19.46 38.32
CA ARG A 410 9.18 19.67 36.98
C ARG A 410 10.29 19.98 35.98
N CYS A 411 10.38 19.22 34.92
CA CYS A 411 11.24 19.44 33.78
C CYS A 411 10.41 19.74 32.51
N GLN A 412 11.00 20.51 31.61
CA GLN A 412 10.34 20.87 30.34
C GLN A 412 11.09 20.27 29.17
N ALA A 413 10.38 19.64 28.28
CA ALA A 413 10.90 19.11 27.02
C ALA A 413 10.14 19.69 25.83
N PRO A 414 10.76 19.99 24.69
CA PRO A 414 10.03 20.41 23.51
C PRO A 414 9.15 19.26 23.00
N VAL A 415 7.95 19.59 22.52
CA VAL A 415 7.10 18.62 21.83
C VAL A 415 7.80 18.18 20.54
N HIS A 416 8.42 19.12 19.83
CA HIS A 416 9.24 18.84 18.66
C HIS A 416 10.47 19.77 18.62
N PRO A 417 11.69 19.27 18.37
CA PRO A 417 12.90 20.09 18.47
C PRO A 417 13.01 21.17 17.39
N GLN A 418 12.36 21.01 16.24
CA GLN A 418 12.39 21.95 15.13
C GLN A 418 11.11 22.82 15.03
N HIS A 419 10.09 22.54 15.84
CA HIS A 419 8.78 23.17 15.83
C HIS A 419 8.44 23.76 17.18
N ALA A 420 9.05 24.91 17.50
CA ALA A 420 8.84 25.61 18.77
C ALA A 420 7.37 26.02 18.99
N GLU A 421 6.63 26.24 17.93
CA GLU A 421 5.20 26.56 17.94
C GLU A 421 4.30 25.45 18.53
N LEU A 422 4.79 24.19 18.55
CA LEU A 422 4.11 23.08 19.22
C LEU A 422 4.26 23.11 20.74
N GLY A 423 5.09 24.00 21.27
CA GLY A 423 5.30 24.19 22.69
C GLY A 423 6.14 23.11 23.34
N THR A 424 5.94 22.99 24.66
CA THR A 424 6.66 22.05 25.53
C THR A 424 5.73 21.08 26.21
N ARG A 425 6.25 19.92 26.59
CA ARG A 425 5.62 18.93 27.46
C ARG A 425 6.31 18.90 28.81
N GLU A 426 5.54 18.68 29.85
CA GLU A 426 6.07 18.58 31.22
C GLU A 426 6.46 17.14 31.52
N LEU A 427 7.62 16.98 32.14
CA LEU A 427 8.14 15.73 32.65
C LEU A 427 8.29 15.87 34.17
N CYS A 428 7.83 14.88 34.91
CA CYS A 428 7.93 14.84 36.36
C CYS A 428 9.16 13.99 36.77
N LEU A 429 10.19 14.59 37.35
CA LEU A 429 11.32 13.87 37.87
C LEU A 429 11.08 13.50 39.33
N GLY A 430 11.36 12.27 39.72
CA GLY A 430 11.22 11.72 41.07
C GLY A 430 12.49 11.05 41.58
N PRO A 431 12.48 10.54 42.83
CA PRO A 431 13.62 9.87 43.43
C PRO A 431 13.98 8.54 42.77
N GLU A 432 13.03 7.87 42.14
CA GLU A 432 13.26 6.63 41.42
C GLU A 432 12.82 6.78 39.98
N LEU A 433 13.64 6.32 39.04
CA LEU A 433 13.40 6.44 37.60
C LEU A 433 13.52 5.07 36.92
N TRP A 434 12.78 4.90 35.81
CA TRP A 434 13.04 3.86 34.83
C TRP A 434 14.07 4.38 33.82
N ILE A 435 15.11 3.61 33.57
CA ILE A 435 16.09 3.81 32.50
C ILE A 435 16.22 2.50 31.69
N GLU A 436 16.82 2.57 30.51
CA GLU A 436 17.16 1.35 29.76
C GLU A 436 18.22 0.55 30.51
N ARG A 437 18.07 -0.75 30.58
CA ARG A 437 19.03 -1.65 31.20
C ARG A 437 20.43 -1.51 30.60
N ASP A 438 20.49 -1.35 29.27
CA ASP A 438 21.73 -1.14 28.52
C ASP A 438 22.39 0.22 28.80
N ASP A 439 21.77 1.12 29.56
CA ASP A 439 22.34 2.38 29.96
C ASP A 439 23.29 2.25 31.18
N PHE A 440 23.38 1.06 31.76
CA PHE A 440 24.30 0.78 32.87
C PHE A 440 25.25 -0.38 32.55
N ALA A 441 26.52 -0.20 32.91
CA ALA A 441 27.54 -1.26 32.92
C ALA A 441 28.44 -1.11 34.16
N GLU A 442 28.58 -2.15 34.97
CA GLU A 442 29.48 -2.13 36.11
C GLU A 442 30.95 -2.01 35.69
N VAL A 443 31.29 -2.77 34.61
CA VAL A 443 32.60 -2.70 33.95
C VAL A 443 32.39 -2.27 32.50
N PRO A 444 32.55 -1.00 32.17
CA PRO A 444 32.25 -0.47 30.86
C PRO A 444 33.25 -0.92 29.79
N ALA A 445 32.75 -1.24 28.59
CA ALA A 445 33.60 -1.41 27.42
C ALA A 445 34.20 -0.06 26.96
N LYS A 446 35.28 -0.11 26.19
CA LYS A 446 35.90 1.11 25.63
C LYS A 446 34.88 1.85 24.74
N GLY A 447 34.68 3.14 25.07
CA GLY A 447 33.72 3.98 24.32
C GLY A 447 32.30 3.97 24.89
N PHE A 448 32.07 3.34 26.03
CA PHE A 448 30.78 3.40 26.72
C PHE A 448 30.67 4.72 27.49
N PHE A 449 29.75 5.58 27.10
CA PHE A 449 29.56 6.92 27.68
C PHE A 449 28.28 7.03 28.52
N ARG A 450 27.74 5.91 29.01
CA ARG A 450 26.53 5.86 29.84
C ARG A 450 26.90 5.65 31.32
N LEU A 451 25.99 5.14 32.13
CA LEU A 451 26.24 4.96 33.59
C LEU A 451 27.18 3.80 33.89
N TYR A 452 28.21 4.10 34.63
CA TYR A 452 29.08 3.15 35.34
C TYR A 452 29.63 3.83 36.60
N PRO A 453 30.08 3.12 37.62
CA PRO A 453 30.55 3.72 38.88
C PRO A 453 31.60 4.84 38.64
N GLY A 454 31.30 6.03 39.16
CA GLY A 454 32.12 7.23 39.02
C GLY A 454 31.91 8.04 37.74
N ASN A 455 31.08 7.60 36.79
CA ASN A 455 30.79 8.37 35.58
C ASN A 455 29.59 9.30 35.76
N ARG A 456 29.63 10.44 35.05
CA ARG A 456 28.55 11.43 34.99
C ARG A 456 27.85 11.41 33.64
N VAL A 457 26.52 11.47 33.69
CA VAL A 457 25.69 11.58 32.52
C VAL A 457 24.57 12.59 32.75
N ARG A 458 23.98 13.12 31.68
CA ARG A 458 22.80 13.97 31.77
C ARG A 458 21.54 13.12 31.62
N LEU A 459 20.66 13.22 32.56
CA LEU A 459 19.25 12.86 32.34
C LEU A 459 18.64 13.90 31.40
N LYS A 460 18.17 13.47 30.27
CA LYS A 460 17.72 14.36 29.19
C LYS A 460 16.66 15.34 29.71
N TYR A 461 16.81 16.61 29.43
CA TYR A 461 15.94 17.71 29.93
C TYR A 461 15.92 17.91 31.45
N ALA A 462 16.78 17.20 32.20
CA ALA A 462 16.84 17.27 33.65
C ALA A 462 18.27 17.57 34.14
N TYR A 463 18.75 16.86 35.12
CA TYR A 463 20.02 17.09 35.79
C TYR A 463 21.16 16.21 35.26
N VAL A 464 22.37 16.59 35.55
CA VAL A 464 23.51 15.68 35.52
C VAL A 464 23.48 14.81 36.79
N VAL A 465 23.74 13.53 36.63
CA VAL A 465 23.84 12.57 37.72
C VAL A 465 25.17 11.84 37.66
N GLU A 466 25.73 11.49 38.83
CA GLU A 466 26.93 10.68 38.97
C GLU A 466 26.56 9.28 39.47
N CYS A 467 26.94 8.25 38.73
CA CYS A 467 26.70 6.86 39.10
C CYS A 467 27.59 6.44 40.29
N THR A 468 26.99 5.91 41.35
CA THR A 468 27.69 5.40 42.53
C THR A 468 27.82 3.88 42.55
N GLY A 469 27.03 3.18 41.73
CA GLY A 469 27.09 1.72 41.64
C GLY A 469 25.77 1.08 41.18
N GLY A 470 25.66 -0.22 41.39
CA GLY A 470 24.45 -0.98 41.09
C GLY A 470 24.25 -2.12 42.09
N GLU A 471 22.98 -2.49 42.33
CA GLU A 471 22.57 -3.65 43.13
C GLU A 471 22.17 -4.78 42.20
N LYS A 472 22.46 -6.03 42.62
CA LYS A 472 22.18 -7.23 41.86
C LYS A 472 21.32 -8.20 42.67
N ASP A 473 20.57 -9.02 41.99
CA ASP A 473 19.91 -10.18 42.58
C ASP A 473 20.87 -11.38 42.74
N ALA A 474 20.34 -12.49 43.24
CA ALA A 474 21.10 -13.71 43.47
C ALA A 474 21.70 -14.30 42.17
N ASP A 475 21.10 -14.02 41.02
CA ASP A 475 21.52 -14.49 39.69
C ASP A 475 22.55 -13.52 39.04
N GLY A 476 22.91 -12.44 39.73
CA GLY A 476 23.85 -11.44 39.25
C GLY A 476 23.26 -10.41 38.30
N LYS A 477 21.95 -10.40 38.12
CA LYS A 477 21.23 -9.43 37.26
C LYS A 477 21.08 -8.11 38.04
N VAL A 478 21.40 -7.00 37.38
CA VAL A 478 21.22 -5.67 37.94
C VAL A 478 19.72 -5.38 38.16
N THR A 479 19.36 -5.07 39.39
CA THR A 479 17.97 -4.73 39.79
C THR A 479 17.78 -3.25 40.03
N ARG A 480 18.84 -2.55 40.49
CA ARG A 480 18.87 -1.11 40.72
C ARG A 480 20.22 -0.53 40.32
N VAL A 481 20.22 0.68 39.82
CA VAL A 481 21.37 1.52 39.59
C VAL A 481 21.28 2.66 40.59
N LEU A 482 22.40 3.03 41.22
CA LEU A 482 22.45 4.08 42.21
C LEU A 482 23.21 5.28 41.64
N ALA A 483 22.68 6.49 41.86
CA ALA A 483 23.33 7.72 41.44
C ALA A 483 23.01 8.89 42.39
N THR A 484 23.81 9.96 42.32
CA THR A 484 23.55 11.22 42.98
C THR A 484 23.32 12.32 41.97
N ILE A 485 22.41 13.25 42.28
CA ILE A 485 22.20 14.47 41.50
C ILE A 485 23.38 15.40 41.72
N VAL A 486 23.90 15.98 40.64
CA VAL A 486 24.89 17.07 40.70
C VAL A 486 24.14 18.40 40.75
N ALA A 487 24.32 19.15 41.80
CA ALA A 487 23.64 20.43 42.02
C ALA A 487 23.88 21.41 40.86
N ASP A 488 22.95 22.34 40.67
CA ASP A 488 23.02 23.45 39.69
C ASP A 488 23.21 23.03 38.22
N THR A 489 22.76 21.81 37.87
CA THR A 489 22.89 21.27 36.51
C THR A 489 21.58 21.07 35.78
N LYS A 490 20.45 21.60 36.30
CA LYS A 490 19.14 21.47 35.67
C LYS A 490 19.14 22.08 34.27
N SER A 491 18.73 21.34 33.29
CA SER A 491 18.62 21.81 31.90
C SER A 491 17.70 23.05 31.81
N GLY A 492 18.11 24.04 31.03
CA GLY A 492 17.39 25.31 30.89
C GLY A 492 17.59 26.34 32.00
N THR A 493 18.44 26.06 33.00
CA THR A 493 18.80 27.03 34.04
C THR A 493 20.22 27.60 33.81
N PRO A 494 20.51 28.81 34.32
CA PRO A 494 21.88 29.35 34.27
C PRO A 494 22.90 28.40 34.92
N GLY A 495 24.00 28.12 34.24
CA GLY A 495 25.03 27.20 34.72
C GLY A 495 24.80 25.73 34.42
N ALA A 496 23.69 25.35 33.84
CA ALA A 496 23.35 23.94 33.49
C ALA A 496 24.45 23.21 32.70
N ASP A 497 25.18 23.93 31.86
CA ASP A 497 26.24 23.39 31.00
C ASP A 497 27.64 23.53 31.57
N ALA A 498 27.78 23.99 32.83
CA ALA A 498 29.09 24.10 33.52
C ALA A 498 29.72 22.71 33.71
N VAL A 499 28.89 21.68 33.92
CA VAL A 499 29.34 20.29 34.02
C VAL A 499 29.15 19.62 32.66
N LYS A 500 30.22 19.49 31.89
CA LYS A 500 30.21 18.81 30.58
C LYS A 500 30.22 17.30 30.75
N VAL A 501 29.27 16.63 30.12
CA VAL A 501 29.16 15.16 30.08
C VAL A 501 29.05 14.69 28.64
N LYS A 502 29.48 13.46 28.34
CA LYS A 502 29.42 12.87 27.01
C LYS A 502 28.11 12.09 26.78
N GLY A 503 27.52 11.57 27.86
CA GLY A 503 26.32 10.73 27.80
C GLY A 503 25.06 11.49 28.15
N THR A 504 23.97 11.21 27.41
CA THR A 504 22.61 11.66 27.74
C THR A 504 21.70 10.47 27.73
N LEU A 505 20.88 10.30 28.77
CA LEU A 505 19.95 9.19 28.93
C LEU A 505 18.50 9.67 28.88
N THR A 506 17.64 8.85 28.33
CA THR A 506 16.16 8.94 28.49
C THR A 506 15.78 8.28 29.80
N TRP A 507 14.74 8.78 30.44
CA TRP A 507 14.27 8.33 31.74
C TRP A 507 12.78 8.61 31.94
N LEU A 508 12.14 7.89 32.84
CA LEU A 508 10.76 8.13 33.25
C LEU A 508 10.65 7.94 34.77
N ALA A 509 9.96 8.83 35.50
CA ALA A 509 9.74 8.63 36.92
C ALA A 509 8.85 7.41 37.17
N VAL A 510 9.22 6.60 38.16
CA VAL A 510 8.51 5.32 38.43
C VAL A 510 7.06 5.55 38.81
N ASP A 511 6.75 6.62 39.50
CA ASP A 511 5.41 6.99 39.99
C ASP A 511 4.59 7.83 38.98
N ASP A 512 5.17 8.24 37.85
CA ASP A 512 4.51 9.03 36.82
C ASP A 512 4.37 8.29 35.48
N ALA A 513 5.21 7.27 35.24
CA ALA A 513 5.24 6.52 33.98
C ALA A 513 4.01 5.63 33.80
N LEU A 514 3.57 5.47 32.57
CA LEU A 514 2.52 4.54 32.20
C LEU A 514 3.12 3.23 31.69
N ALA A 515 2.63 2.11 32.19
CA ALA A 515 2.97 0.80 31.65
C ALA A 515 2.37 0.65 30.23
N ALA A 516 3.16 0.10 29.32
CA ALA A 516 2.75 -0.09 27.92
C ALA A 516 3.25 -1.42 27.35
N GLU A 517 2.44 -2.00 26.49
CA GLU A 517 2.84 -3.09 25.60
C GLU A 517 3.50 -2.47 24.35
N LEU A 518 4.76 -2.79 24.11
CA LEU A 518 5.53 -2.26 22.98
C LEU A 518 5.85 -3.40 22.02
N ARG A 519 5.33 -3.30 20.80
CA ARG A 519 5.48 -4.32 19.76
C ARG A 519 6.56 -3.88 18.79
N LEU A 520 7.66 -4.60 18.78
CA LEU A 520 8.82 -4.31 17.97
C LEU A 520 8.74 -5.16 16.70
N TYR A 521 8.29 -4.56 15.62
CA TYR A 521 8.19 -5.22 14.32
C TYR A 521 9.45 -5.04 13.49
N ASP A 522 9.80 -6.08 12.73
CA ASP A 522 10.88 -6.10 11.75
C ASP A 522 10.37 -6.72 10.43
N ARG A 523 11.26 -6.93 9.46
CA ARG A 523 10.95 -7.59 8.18
C ARG A 523 10.45 -9.00 8.43
N LEU A 524 9.41 -9.41 7.69
CA LEU A 524 8.83 -10.75 7.83
C LEU A 524 9.74 -11.84 7.28
N PHE A 525 10.60 -11.51 6.32
CA PHE A 525 11.51 -12.45 5.67
C PHE A 525 12.97 -12.01 5.82
N VAL A 526 13.88 -13.00 5.89
CA VAL A 526 15.34 -12.78 5.91
C VAL A 526 15.97 -12.82 4.52
N ASP A 527 15.32 -13.44 3.52
CA ASP A 527 15.75 -13.44 2.13
C ASP A 527 15.23 -12.19 1.40
N ALA A 528 16.09 -11.54 0.62
CA ALA A 528 15.71 -10.37 -0.17
C ALA A 528 14.65 -10.69 -1.25
N GLN A 529 14.61 -11.93 -1.73
CA GLN A 529 13.68 -12.42 -2.74
C GLN A 529 13.07 -13.76 -2.30
N PRO A 530 12.14 -13.75 -1.33
CA PRO A 530 11.72 -14.97 -0.63
C PRO A 530 11.03 -16.00 -1.53
N ASP A 531 10.38 -15.55 -2.60
CA ASP A 531 9.51 -16.38 -3.44
C ASP A 531 9.99 -16.55 -4.89
N THR A 532 11.25 -16.20 -5.18
CA THR A 532 11.84 -16.35 -6.51
C THR A 532 12.52 -17.71 -6.69
N GLY A 533 12.63 -18.18 -7.93
CA GLY A 533 13.35 -19.40 -8.26
C GLY A 533 12.75 -20.70 -7.71
N GLY A 534 11.44 -20.74 -7.45
CA GLY A 534 10.76 -21.94 -6.95
C GLY A 534 11.04 -22.27 -5.48
N LYS A 535 11.64 -21.35 -4.72
CA LYS A 535 11.91 -21.52 -3.29
C LYS A 535 10.61 -21.66 -2.48
N ASP A 536 10.67 -22.43 -1.39
CA ASP A 536 9.66 -22.35 -0.34
C ASP A 536 9.86 -21.04 0.44
N PHE A 537 8.99 -20.07 0.20
CA PHE A 537 9.07 -18.75 0.81
C PHE A 537 9.01 -18.80 2.35
N LYS A 538 8.36 -19.82 2.93
CA LYS A 538 8.26 -20.01 4.38
C LYS A 538 9.60 -20.35 5.03
N ALA A 539 10.51 -20.96 4.30
CA ALA A 539 11.86 -21.27 4.80
C ALA A 539 12.70 -20.01 5.11
N SER A 540 12.29 -18.86 4.57
CA SER A 540 12.94 -17.57 4.80
C SER A 540 12.22 -16.65 5.80
N LEU A 541 11.24 -17.19 6.55
CA LEU A 541 10.56 -16.42 7.60
C LEU A 541 11.54 -15.98 8.69
N ASN A 542 11.41 -14.72 9.12
CA ASN A 542 12.19 -14.15 10.22
C ASN A 542 11.51 -14.46 11.57
N PRO A 543 12.08 -15.33 12.41
CA PRO A 543 11.50 -15.66 13.70
C PRO A 543 11.46 -14.47 14.66
N ALA A 544 12.31 -13.45 14.46
CA ALA A 544 12.34 -12.22 15.25
C ALA A 544 11.51 -11.08 14.64
N SER A 545 10.66 -11.37 13.65
CA SER A 545 9.85 -10.36 12.96
C SER A 545 8.84 -9.62 13.86
N LYS A 546 8.51 -10.19 15.01
CA LYS A 546 7.64 -9.59 16.05
C LYS A 546 8.19 -9.94 17.42
N GLN A 547 8.52 -8.92 18.22
CA GLN A 547 8.84 -9.03 19.63
C GLN A 547 7.88 -8.17 20.44
N VAL A 548 7.38 -8.69 21.54
CA VAL A 548 6.50 -7.95 22.45
C VAL A 548 7.23 -7.75 23.77
N VAL A 549 7.41 -6.50 24.17
CA VAL A 549 8.04 -6.14 25.43
C VAL A 549 7.08 -5.32 26.30
N SER A 550 7.19 -5.49 27.61
CA SER A 550 6.49 -4.67 28.60
C SER A 550 7.44 -3.56 29.04
N GLY A 551 7.10 -2.34 28.71
CA GLY A 551 7.91 -1.16 29.03
C GLY A 551 7.08 -0.06 29.66
N PHE A 552 7.67 1.13 29.70
CA PHE A 552 7.04 2.33 30.24
C PHE A 552 7.13 3.48 29.24
N VAL A 553 6.13 4.34 29.24
CA VAL A 553 6.05 5.53 28.40
C VAL A 553 5.68 6.76 29.22
N GLU A 554 5.91 7.96 28.69
CA GLU A 554 5.51 9.21 29.33
C GLU A 554 4.02 9.23 29.66
N ARG A 555 3.66 9.85 30.78
CA ARG A 555 2.27 10.05 31.20
C ARG A 555 1.42 10.76 30.14
N SER A 556 2.02 11.70 29.40
CA SER A 556 1.37 12.43 28.31
C SER A 556 0.76 11.51 27.24
N LEU A 557 1.32 10.33 27.04
CA LEU A 557 0.84 9.33 26.08
C LEU A 557 -0.43 8.58 26.53
N GLY A 558 -0.88 8.80 27.77
CA GLY A 558 -2.19 8.32 28.23
C GLY A 558 -3.39 8.94 27.50
N ALA A 559 -3.18 10.08 26.84
CA ALA A 559 -4.17 10.75 26.01
C ALA A 559 -4.09 10.37 24.52
N ALA A 560 -3.13 9.52 24.13
CA ALA A 560 -2.95 9.08 22.75
C ALA A 560 -4.17 8.32 22.26
N ARG A 561 -4.54 8.54 21.02
CA ARG A 561 -5.61 7.84 20.31
C ARG A 561 -5.01 6.79 19.38
N ALA A 562 -5.77 5.76 19.07
CA ALA A 562 -5.41 4.79 18.05
C ALA A 562 -5.01 5.49 16.74
N GLY A 563 -3.83 5.19 16.22
CA GLY A 563 -3.26 5.81 15.03
C GLY A 563 -2.36 7.03 15.27
N ASP A 564 -2.30 7.57 16.49
CA ASP A 564 -1.37 8.65 16.83
C ASP A 564 0.08 8.15 16.73
N ARG A 565 0.94 8.97 16.13
CA ARG A 565 2.35 8.61 15.86
C ARG A 565 3.28 9.49 16.67
N PHE A 566 4.35 8.86 17.18
CA PHE A 566 5.37 9.51 18.01
C PHE A 566 6.75 9.05 17.59
N GLN A 567 7.75 9.89 17.81
CA GLN A 567 9.13 9.43 17.87
C GLN A 567 9.48 9.16 19.34
N PHE A 568 9.66 7.88 19.70
CA PHE A 568 10.25 7.55 20.99
C PHE A 568 11.77 7.79 20.90
N GLU A 569 12.22 8.78 21.66
CA GLU A 569 13.59 9.26 21.59
C GLU A 569 14.58 8.10 21.80
N ARG A 570 15.57 7.97 20.93
CA ARG A 570 16.56 6.87 20.83
C ARG A 570 16.04 5.56 20.24
N HIS A 571 14.73 5.28 20.21
CA HIS A 571 14.19 3.98 19.84
C HIS A 571 13.63 3.92 18.42
N GLY A 572 13.01 4.99 17.94
CA GLY A 572 12.38 5.02 16.62
C GLY A 572 11.01 5.65 16.61
N TYR A 573 10.29 5.39 15.53
CA TYR A 573 8.94 5.85 15.36
C TYR A 573 7.96 4.76 15.79
N PHE A 574 6.92 5.17 16.51
CA PHE A 574 5.89 4.30 17.05
C PHE A 574 4.51 4.87 16.72
N VAL A 575 3.55 3.98 16.58
CA VAL A 575 2.13 4.30 16.41
C VAL A 575 1.32 3.64 17.52
N ALA A 576 0.35 4.33 18.09
CA ALA A 576 -0.67 3.73 18.94
C ALA A 576 -1.48 2.74 18.09
N ASP A 577 -1.51 1.45 18.46
CA ASP A 577 -2.10 0.39 17.63
C ASP A 577 -3.56 0.71 17.29
N LEU A 578 -3.93 0.55 16.02
CA LEU A 578 -5.26 0.91 15.52
C LEU A 578 -6.40 0.06 16.13
N VAL A 579 -6.08 -1.15 16.60
CA VAL A 579 -7.07 -2.12 17.08
C VAL A 579 -6.97 -2.33 18.58
N ASP A 580 -5.74 -2.41 19.11
CA ASP A 580 -5.50 -2.85 20.48
C ASP A 580 -5.23 -1.70 21.47
N HIS A 581 -4.95 -0.47 20.98
CA HIS A 581 -4.74 0.69 21.84
C HIS A 581 -6.10 1.34 22.18
N GLY A 582 -6.32 1.59 23.48
CA GLY A 582 -7.53 2.25 23.94
C GLY A 582 -7.57 2.45 25.45
N PRO A 583 -8.70 2.85 26.00
CA PRO A 583 -8.85 3.08 27.44
C PRO A 583 -8.44 1.85 28.27
N GLY A 584 -7.47 2.02 29.15
CA GLY A 584 -6.96 0.94 30.03
C GLY A 584 -5.98 -0.01 29.37
N ARG A 585 -5.66 0.13 28.08
CA ARG A 585 -4.67 -0.68 27.38
C ARG A 585 -3.78 0.18 26.48
N THR A 586 -2.58 0.42 26.91
CA THR A 586 -1.59 1.23 26.16
C THR A 586 -0.73 0.31 25.30
N VAL A 587 -0.92 0.37 23.98
CA VAL A 587 -0.21 -0.49 23.02
C VAL A 587 0.40 0.37 21.92
N PHE A 588 1.71 0.23 21.69
CA PHE A 588 2.40 0.92 20.62
C PHE A 588 3.16 -0.07 19.72
N ASN A 589 3.02 0.12 18.42
CA ASN A 589 3.75 -0.62 17.39
C ASN A 589 4.96 0.19 16.93
N ARG A 590 6.15 -0.40 16.93
CA ARG A 590 7.32 0.22 16.30
C ARG A 590 7.14 0.20 14.79
N THR A 591 7.04 1.37 14.19
CA THR A 591 6.89 1.57 12.75
C THR A 591 8.24 1.40 12.05
N ALA A 592 9.27 2.12 12.52
CA ALA A 592 10.64 2.04 12.03
C ALA A 592 11.65 2.46 13.10
N THR A 593 12.88 1.99 13.00
CA THR A 593 14.02 2.47 13.80
C THR A 593 14.47 3.85 13.32
N LEU A 594 15.25 4.59 14.13
CA LEU A 594 15.82 5.91 13.73
C LEU A 594 16.80 5.80 12.55
N ARG A 595 17.45 4.66 12.41
CA ARG A 595 18.39 4.33 11.34
C ARG A 595 18.13 2.90 10.90
N ASP A 596 18.48 2.55 9.68
CA ASP A 596 18.46 1.16 9.27
C ASP A 596 19.50 0.38 10.10
N THR A 597 19.02 -0.60 10.85
CA THR A 597 19.82 -1.48 11.70
C THR A 597 19.84 -2.91 11.20
N TRP A 598 19.26 -3.15 10.00
CA TRP A 598 19.23 -4.47 9.41
C TRP A 598 20.66 -4.91 9.04
N SER A 599 21.16 -5.93 9.72
CA SER A 599 22.41 -6.61 9.37
C SER A 599 22.07 -7.98 8.78
N ARG A 600 22.68 -8.28 7.65
CA ARG A 600 22.57 -9.60 7.00
C ARG A 600 23.24 -10.68 7.83
#